data_9b20b2749625fe4fd824c6bcd2957561
#
_entry.id   9b20b2749625fe4fd824c6bcd2957561
#
_cell.length_a   1.000
_cell.length_b   1.000
_cell.length_c   1.000
_cell.angle_alpha   90.00
_cell.angle_beta   90.00
_cell.angle_gamma   90.00
#
_symmetry.space_group_name_H-M   'P 1'
#
loop_
_entity.id
_entity.type
_entity.pdbx_description
1 polymer ?
#
loop_
_entity_poly.entity_id
_entity_poly.type
_entity_poly.pdbx_seq_one_letter_code
_entity_poly.pdbx_strand_id
1 'polypeptide(L)'
;TTLSNSSDSDQTVQAVRLPDVSPALVSKVTDAVMEQVVEWQNRPLDAVYPIVYLDCIVLKVRQDSRVINKSVFLALGINIEGQKELLGMWLAENEGAKFWLNVLTELKNRGLNDILIACVDGLKGFPDAINTVYPEARIQLCIVHMVRNSLRFVSWKDYKAVTRDLKAIYQAPTEEAGQQALEAFASAWDSRYPQISRSWQANWTNLAMFFAYPADIR
;
A
#
# COMPACT_ATOMS: atom_id res chain seq x y z
N THR A 1 26.90 37.15 35.48
CA THR A 1 25.70 37.28 34.61
C THR A 1 25.28 35.88 34.19
N THR A 2 24.39 35.34 34.95
CA THR A 2 23.83 34.01 34.86
C THR A 2 22.75 33.97 33.78
N LEU A 3 22.92 33.09 32.81
CA LEU A 3 21.85 32.71 31.84
C LEU A 3 21.13 31.48 32.40
N SER A 4 19.89 31.68 32.77
CA SER A 4 18.97 30.61 33.19
C SER A 4 18.41 29.94 31.95
N ASN A 5 18.69 28.65 31.77
CA ASN A 5 17.99 27.75 30.88
C ASN A 5 16.62 27.41 31.48
N SER A 6 15.55 27.84 30.85
CA SER A 6 14.22 27.33 31.08
C SER A 6 13.87 26.39 29.95
N SER A 7 14.05 25.09 30.15
CA SER A 7 13.45 24.03 29.40
C SER A 7 12.04 23.77 29.95
N ASP A 8 11.02 24.28 29.29
CA ASP A 8 9.65 23.92 29.61
C ASP A 8 8.87 23.75 28.31
N SER A 9 8.76 22.51 27.86
CA SER A 9 7.80 22.09 26.85
C SER A 9 7.41 20.63 27.09
N ASP A 10 6.92 20.37 28.31
CA ASP A 10 6.14 19.19 28.61
C ASP A 10 4.67 19.52 28.32
N GLN A 11 4.32 19.57 27.03
CA GLN A 11 2.93 19.57 26.60
C GLN A 11 2.40 18.15 26.78
N THR A 12 1.93 17.85 27.95
CA THR A 12 1.11 16.71 28.27
C THR A 12 -0.10 16.72 27.34
N VAL A 13 -0.11 15.85 26.32
CA VAL A 13 -1.29 15.59 25.51
C VAL A 13 -2.37 15.10 26.47
N GLN A 14 -3.27 16.00 26.87
CA GLN A 14 -4.45 15.63 27.63
C GLN A 14 -5.24 14.63 26.79
N ALA A 15 -5.23 13.36 27.20
CA ALA A 15 -6.08 12.35 26.62
C ALA A 15 -7.53 12.84 26.74
N VAL A 16 -8.14 13.20 25.62
CA VAL A 16 -9.57 13.52 25.57
C VAL A 16 -10.28 12.26 26.01
N ARG A 17 -10.78 12.24 27.25
CA ARG A 17 -11.70 11.21 27.72
C ARG A 17 -12.96 11.34 26.86
N LEU A 18 -13.09 10.47 25.90
CA LEU A 18 -14.36 10.27 25.20
C LEU A 18 -15.38 9.84 26.28
N PRO A 19 -16.61 10.37 26.27
CA PRO A 19 -17.65 9.93 27.17
C PRO A 19 -17.78 8.41 27.08
N ASP A 20 -18.08 7.75 28.21
CA ASP A 20 -18.26 6.29 28.29
C ASP A 20 -19.36 5.85 27.30
N VAL A 21 -18.94 5.46 26.10
CA VAL A 21 -19.84 5.00 25.05
C VAL A 21 -20.17 3.54 25.35
N SER A 22 -21.43 3.25 25.65
CA SER A 22 -21.85 1.89 25.91
C SER A 22 -21.70 1.00 24.66
N PRO A 23 -21.35 -0.30 24.82
CA PRO A 23 -21.31 -1.23 23.69
C PRO A 23 -22.64 -1.27 22.91
N ALA A 24 -23.77 -1.13 23.60
CA ALA A 24 -25.10 -1.09 22.98
C ALA A 24 -25.29 0.15 22.08
N LEU A 25 -24.74 1.31 22.48
CA LEU A 25 -24.80 2.51 21.65
C LEU A 25 -23.94 2.36 20.42
N VAL A 26 -22.74 1.78 20.55
CA VAL A 26 -21.85 1.49 19.40
C VAL A 26 -22.57 0.57 18.40
N SER A 27 -23.14 -0.56 18.87
CA SER A 27 -23.91 -1.46 18.01
C SER A 27 -25.05 -0.76 17.30
N LYS A 28 -25.86 0.02 18.04
CA LYS A 28 -26.99 0.75 17.44
C LYS A 28 -26.56 1.74 16.37
N VAL A 29 -25.46 2.49 16.60
CA VAL A 29 -24.93 3.43 15.59
C VAL A 29 -24.37 2.68 14.40
N THR A 30 -23.67 1.57 14.62
CA THR A 30 -23.13 0.73 13.53
C THR A 30 -24.27 0.17 12.68
N ASP A 31 -25.31 -0.39 13.29
CA ASP A 31 -26.46 -0.94 12.57
C ASP A 31 -27.18 0.15 11.73
N ALA A 32 -27.30 1.37 12.27
CA ALA A 32 -27.94 2.49 11.58
C ALA A 32 -27.17 2.97 10.32
N VAL A 33 -25.86 2.73 10.22
CA VAL A 33 -25.05 3.14 9.06
C VAL A 33 -24.78 1.99 8.09
N MET A 34 -25.13 0.75 8.45
CA MET A 34 -24.83 -0.42 7.61
C MET A 34 -25.47 -0.35 6.23
N GLU A 35 -26.72 0.12 6.14
CA GLU A 35 -27.39 0.29 4.83
C GLU A 35 -26.64 1.29 3.95
N GLN A 36 -26.17 2.40 4.52
CA GLN A 36 -25.41 3.42 3.81
C GLN A 36 -24.04 2.87 3.36
N VAL A 37 -23.41 2.04 4.19
CA VAL A 37 -22.14 1.36 3.83
C VAL A 37 -22.36 0.42 2.66
N VAL A 38 -23.43 -0.36 2.65
CA VAL A 38 -23.78 -1.27 1.54
C VAL A 38 -24.08 -0.49 0.27
N GLU A 39 -24.86 0.60 0.35
CA GLU A 39 -25.12 1.48 -0.79
C GLU A 39 -23.83 2.08 -1.34
N TRP A 40 -22.99 2.62 -0.46
CA TRP A 40 -21.68 3.16 -0.83
C TRP A 40 -20.78 2.13 -1.50
N GLN A 41 -20.71 0.90 -0.97
CA GLN A 41 -19.90 -0.19 -1.53
C GLN A 41 -20.36 -0.57 -2.93
N ASN A 42 -21.66 -0.49 -3.21
CA ASN A 42 -22.25 -0.89 -4.49
C ASN A 42 -22.50 0.28 -5.46
N ARG A 43 -22.13 1.50 -5.09
CA ARG A 43 -22.35 2.68 -5.94
C ARG A 43 -21.64 2.53 -7.29
N PRO A 44 -22.20 3.14 -8.37
CA PRO A 44 -21.49 3.26 -9.64
C PRO A 44 -20.15 3.98 -9.47
N LEU A 45 -19.18 3.60 -10.27
CA LEU A 45 -17.87 4.22 -10.33
C LEU A 45 -17.71 4.99 -11.64
N ASP A 46 -16.76 5.92 -11.67
CA ASP A 46 -16.35 6.57 -12.91
C ASP A 46 -15.75 5.54 -13.86
N ALA A 47 -15.89 5.80 -15.16
CA ALA A 47 -15.43 4.89 -16.20
C ALA A 47 -13.91 4.72 -16.23
N VAL A 48 -13.17 5.75 -15.79
CA VAL A 48 -11.70 5.78 -15.83
C VAL A 48 -11.13 6.31 -14.53
N TYR A 49 -10.19 5.54 -13.95
CA TYR A 49 -9.32 6.02 -12.88
C TYR A 49 -7.87 5.93 -13.37
N PRO A 50 -7.18 7.06 -13.59
CA PRO A 50 -5.78 7.08 -14.02
C PRO A 50 -4.85 6.23 -13.15
N ILE A 51 -5.05 6.24 -11.83
CA ILE A 51 -4.24 5.45 -10.90
C ILE A 51 -5.18 4.75 -9.92
N VAL A 52 -4.98 3.43 -9.75
CA VAL A 52 -5.67 2.64 -8.72
C VAL A 52 -4.64 1.93 -7.85
N TYR A 53 -4.72 2.16 -6.55
CA TYR A 53 -3.95 1.45 -5.53
C TYR A 53 -4.78 0.29 -5.00
N LEU A 54 -4.20 -0.90 -5.00
CA LEU A 54 -4.80 -2.12 -4.47
C LEU A 54 -3.89 -2.61 -3.34
N ASP A 55 -4.37 -2.57 -2.12
CA ASP A 55 -3.58 -2.80 -0.91
C ASP A 55 -4.37 -3.60 0.13
N CYS A 56 -3.66 -4.17 1.08
CA CYS A 56 -4.24 -4.95 2.17
C CYS A 56 -3.75 -4.43 3.53
N ILE A 57 -4.69 -4.18 4.42
CA ILE A 57 -4.43 -3.81 5.80
C ILE A 57 -4.81 -4.97 6.71
N VAL A 58 -3.88 -5.43 7.54
CA VAL A 58 -4.16 -6.47 8.54
C VAL A 58 -4.58 -5.83 9.86
N LEU A 59 -5.80 -6.10 10.28
CA LEU A 59 -6.38 -5.64 11.53
C LEU A 59 -6.41 -6.77 12.57
N LYS A 60 -6.11 -6.44 13.82
CA LYS A 60 -6.32 -7.34 14.96
C LYS A 60 -7.73 -7.15 15.49
N VAL A 61 -8.55 -8.17 15.35
CA VAL A 61 -9.95 -8.15 15.78
C VAL A 61 -10.13 -9.16 16.91
N ARG A 62 -10.82 -8.76 17.97
CA ARG A 62 -11.24 -9.69 19.03
C ARG A 62 -12.54 -10.37 18.61
N GLN A 63 -12.50 -11.68 18.42
CA GLN A 63 -13.65 -12.51 18.13
C GLN A 63 -13.60 -13.74 19.03
N ASP A 64 -14.72 -14.09 19.67
CA ASP A 64 -14.86 -15.27 20.56
C ASP A 64 -13.75 -15.33 21.63
N SER A 65 -13.50 -14.20 22.31
CA SER A 65 -12.44 -14.04 23.33
C SER A 65 -11.01 -14.26 22.84
N ARG A 66 -10.79 -14.36 21.53
CA ARG A 66 -9.46 -14.50 20.90
C ARG A 66 -9.16 -13.28 20.04
N VAL A 67 -7.87 -12.96 19.92
CA VAL A 67 -7.41 -11.94 18.97
C VAL A 67 -7.01 -12.66 17.68
N ILE A 68 -7.71 -12.36 16.59
CA ILE A 68 -7.44 -12.90 15.27
C ILE A 68 -7.02 -11.76 14.32
N ASN A 69 -6.22 -12.10 13.34
CA ASN A 69 -5.91 -11.16 12.26
C ASN A 69 -7.00 -11.28 11.19
N LYS A 70 -7.55 -10.14 10.77
CA LYS A 70 -8.42 -10.05 9.59
C LYS A 70 -7.80 -9.11 8.57
N SER A 71 -7.83 -9.51 7.32
CA SER A 71 -7.35 -8.71 6.20
C SER A 71 -8.49 -7.87 5.64
N VAL A 72 -8.25 -6.56 5.56
CA VAL A 72 -9.12 -5.59 4.88
C VAL A 72 -8.42 -5.18 3.59
N PHE A 73 -9.01 -5.55 2.48
CA PHE A 73 -8.54 -5.20 1.15
C PHE A 73 -9.17 -3.89 0.73
N LEU A 74 -8.38 -3.01 0.15
CA LEU A 74 -8.75 -1.66 -0.23
C LEU A 74 -8.44 -1.42 -1.71
N ALA A 75 -9.37 -0.79 -2.41
CA ALA A 75 -9.12 -0.17 -3.70
C ALA A 75 -9.27 1.34 -3.58
N LEU A 76 -8.21 2.09 -3.81
CA LEU A 76 -8.19 3.55 -3.79
C LEU A 76 -7.87 4.05 -5.20
N GLY A 77 -8.79 4.83 -5.79
CA GLY A 77 -8.61 5.45 -7.10
C GLY A 77 -8.15 6.91 -6.99
N ILE A 78 -7.43 7.35 -7.99
CA ILE A 78 -7.23 8.78 -8.29
C ILE A 78 -8.06 9.04 -9.53
N ASN A 79 -9.08 9.91 -9.42
CA ASN A 79 -9.95 10.27 -10.53
C ASN A 79 -9.26 11.26 -11.50
N ILE A 80 -9.95 11.63 -12.58
CA ILE A 80 -9.38 12.53 -13.59
C ILE A 80 -9.16 13.96 -13.11
N GLU A 81 -9.79 14.36 -12.00
CA GLU A 81 -9.57 15.63 -11.30
C GLU A 81 -8.39 15.56 -10.31
N GLY A 82 -7.73 14.41 -10.18
CA GLY A 82 -6.63 14.20 -9.24
C GLY A 82 -7.06 13.95 -7.79
N GLN A 83 -8.35 13.72 -7.54
CA GLN A 83 -8.88 13.48 -6.21
C GLN A 83 -8.77 12.00 -5.84
N LYS A 84 -8.49 11.76 -4.56
CA LYS A 84 -8.45 10.39 -4.00
C LYS A 84 -9.85 9.94 -3.63
N GLU A 85 -10.22 8.76 -4.09
CA GLU A 85 -11.51 8.14 -3.81
C GLU A 85 -11.34 6.68 -3.39
N LEU A 86 -11.95 6.30 -2.27
CA LEU A 86 -12.00 4.90 -1.86
C LEU A 86 -13.08 4.19 -2.68
N LEU A 87 -12.67 3.28 -3.57
CA LEU A 87 -13.55 2.59 -4.50
C LEU A 87 -14.29 1.44 -3.84
N GLY A 88 -13.70 0.82 -2.84
CA GLY A 88 -14.32 -0.25 -2.06
C GLY A 88 -13.39 -0.85 -1.02
N MET A 89 -14.00 -1.63 -0.11
CA MET A 89 -13.34 -2.37 0.96
C MET A 89 -13.90 -3.78 1.03
N TRP A 90 -13.04 -4.77 1.18
CA TRP A 90 -13.45 -6.18 1.28
C TRP A 90 -12.76 -6.84 2.45
N LEU A 91 -13.49 -7.67 3.19
CA LEU A 91 -12.97 -8.49 4.26
C LEU A 91 -12.77 -9.90 3.73
N ALA A 92 -11.57 -10.45 3.87
CA ALA A 92 -11.30 -11.83 3.59
C ALA A 92 -10.27 -12.42 4.58
N GLU A 93 -10.33 -13.73 4.76
CA GLU A 93 -9.39 -14.43 5.63
C GLU A 93 -8.06 -14.73 4.92
N ASN A 94 -8.11 -14.86 3.60
CA ASN A 94 -6.95 -15.20 2.78
C ASN A 94 -6.83 -14.26 1.58
N GLU A 95 -5.64 -13.74 1.38
CA GLU A 95 -5.23 -12.99 0.21
C GLU A 95 -4.78 -13.97 -0.88
N GLY A 96 -5.28 -13.79 -2.10
CA GLY A 96 -4.88 -14.60 -3.24
C GLY A 96 -5.31 -13.99 -4.56
N ALA A 97 -4.69 -14.42 -5.66
CA ALA A 97 -4.99 -13.94 -7.00
C ALA A 97 -6.48 -14.08 -7.37
N LYS A 98 -7.12 -15.17 -6.94
CA LYS A 98 -8.55 -15.40 -7.18
C LYS A 98 -9.44 -14.38 -6.46
N PHE A 99 -9.08 -13.99 -5.24
CA PHE A 99 -9.81 -12.96 -4.50
C PHE A 99 -9.72 -11.61 -5.23
N TRP A 100 -8.51 -11.22 -5.63
CA TRP A 100 -8.30 -9.99 -6.38
C TRP A 100 -8.99 -10.00 -7.75
N LEU A 101 -9.04 -11.15 -8.42
CA LEU A 101 -9.82 -11.27 -9.66
C LEU A 101 -11.31 -10.95 -9.44
N ASN A 102 -11.89 -11.43 -8.34
CA ASN A 102 -13.28 -11.10 -7.98
C ASN A 102 -13.46 -9.62 -7.69
N VAL A 103 -12.54 -8.99 -6.90
CA VAL A 103 -12.56 -7.56 -6.59
C VAL A 103 -12.49 -6.72 -7.87
N LEU A 104 -11.55 -7.02 -8.76
CA LEU A 104 -11.38 -6.31 -10.03
C LEU A 104 -12.61 -6.46 -10.94
N THR A 105 -13.21 -7.66 -10.98
CA THR A 105 -14.44 -7.91 -11.73
C THR A 105 -15.61 -7.12 -11.14
N GLU A 106 -15.73 -7.04 -9.82
CA GLU A 106 -16.75 -6.22 -9.14
C GLU A 106 -16.58 -4.73 -9.49
N LEU A 107 -15.36 -4.19 -9.41
CA LEU A 107 -15.08 -2.80 -9.81
C LEU A 107 -15.51 -2.54 -11.25
N LYS A 108 -15.22 -3.48 -12.17
CA LYS A 108 -15.63 -3.39 -13.57
C LYS A 108 -17.16 -3.40 -13.73
N ASN A 109 -17.86 -4.27 -13.00
CA ASN A 109 -19.32 -4.35 -13.02
C ASN A 109 -19.98 -3.07 -12.46
N ARG A 110 -19.29 -2.34 -11.59
CA ARG A 110 -19.72 -1.05 -11.05
C ARG A 110 -19.40 0.14 -11.96
N GLY A 111 -18.82 -0.09 -13.13
CA GLY A 111 -18.59 0.93 -14.15
C GLY A 111 -17.12 1.31 -14.40
N LEU A 112 -16.18 0.85 -13.59
CA LEU A 112 -14.75 1.11 -13.83
C LEU A 112 -14.29 0.31 -15.05
N ASN A 113 -14.21 0.98 -16.20
CA ASN A 113 -13.87 0.34 -17.47
C ASN A 113 -12.36 0.33 -17.73
N ASP A 114 -11.63 1.34 -17.26
CA ASP A 114 -10.20 1.50 -17.56
C ASP A 114 -9.38 2.00 -16.36
N ILE A 115 -8.18 1.43 -16.23
CA ILE A 115 -7.14 1.81 -15.26
C ILE A 115 -5.84 2.01 -16.04
N LEU A 116 -5.23 3.19 -15.97
CA LEU A 116 -3.95 3.41 -16.66
C LEU A 116 -2.78 2.83 -15.87
N ILE A 117 -2.78 2.99 -14.54
CA ILE A 117 -1.72 2.51 -13.65
C ILE A 117 -2.36 1.79 -12.47
N ALA A 118 -2.07 0.51 -12.30
CA ALA A 118 -2.43 -0.27 -11.13
C ALA A 118 -1.22 -0.40 -10.19
N CYS A 119 -1.29 0.24 -9.03
CA CYS A 119 -0.26 0.16 -8.00
C CYS A 119 -0.59 -0.97 -7.02
N VAL A 120 0.27 -1.97 -6.93
CA VAL A 120 0.03 -3.19 -6.14
C VAL A 120 1.25 -3.56 -5.30
N ASP A 121 1.04 -4.38 -4.26
CA ASP A 121 2.13 -5.08 -3.61
C ASP A 121 2.66 -6.24 -4.47
N GLY A 122 3.75 -6.86 -4.04
CA GLY A 122 4.39 -7.94 -4.80
C GLY A 122 3.72 -9.31 -4.66
N LEU A 123 2.40 -9.39 -4.46
CA LEU A 123 1.69 -10.65 -4.33
C LEU A 123 1.75 -11.46 -5.62
N LYS A 124 2.16 -12.73 -5.51
CA LYS A 124 2.26 -13.64 -6.66
C LYS A 124 0.90 -13.85 -7.33
N GLY A 125 0.86 -13.69 -8.66
CA GLY A 125 -0.35 -13.85 -9.48
C GLY A 125 -1.29 -12.64 -9.49
N PHE A 126 -0.95 -11.57 -8.79
CA PHE A 126 -1.73 -10.34 -8.84
C PHE A 126 -1.64 -9.65 -10.22
N PRO A 127 -0.46 -9.55 -10.85
CA PRO A 127 -0.35 -9.04 -12.21
C PRO A 127 -1.25 -9.80 -13.22
N ASP A 128 -1.33 -11.12 -13.11
CA ASP A 128 -2.17 -11.94 -13.98
C ASP A 128 -3.67 -11.64 -13.79
N ALA A 129 -4.10 -11.44 -12.53
CA ALA A 129 -5.47 -11.06 -12.22
C ALA A 129 -5.83 -9.69 -12.80
N ILE A 130 -4.93 -8.70 -12.70
CA ILE A 130 -5.12 -7.37 -13.29
C ILE A 130 -5.21 -7.47 -14.81
N ASN A 131 -4.25 -8.12 -15.46
CA ASN A 131 -4.21 -8.27 -16.92
C ASN A 131 -5.44 -9.01 -17.48
N THR A 132 -6.06 -9.87 -16.67
CA THR A 132 -7.30 -10.58 -17.08
C THR A 132 -8.49 -9.62 -17.18
N VAL A 133 -8.60 -8.63 -16.27
CA VAL A 133 -9.75 -7.73 -16.20
C VAL A 133 -9.47 -6.39 -16.91
N TYR A 134 -8.24 -5.89 -16.74
CA TYR A 134 -7.75 -4.62 -17.30
C TYR A 134 -6.44 -4.85 -18.07
N PRO A 135 -6.49 -5.40 -19.29
CA PRO A 135 -5.29 -5.80 -20.04
C PRO A 135 -4.37 -4.63 -20.44
N GLU A 136 -4.92 -3.42 -20.53
CA GLU A 136 -4.15 -2.22 -20.88
C GLU A 136 -3.53 -1.52 -19.65
N ALA A 137 -3.88 -1.95 -18.44
CA ALA A 137 -3.35 -1.36 -17.23
C ALA A 137 -1.85 -1.62 -17.07
N ARG A 138 -1.08 -0.58 -16.83
CA ARG A 138 0.33 -0.71 -16.47
C ARG A 138 0.45 -1.05 -14.99
N ILE A 139 1.21 -2.08 -14.68
CA ILE A 139 1.37 -2.55 -13.30
C ILE A 139 2.61 -1.93 -12.70
N GLN A 140 2.43 -1.15 -11.63
CA GLN A 140 3.49 -0.59 -10.82
C GLN A 140 3.55 -1.34 -9.47
N LEU A 141 4.66 -1.99 -9.19
CA LEU A 141 4.88 -2.55 -7.86
C LEU A 141 5.18 -1.45 -6.84
N CYS A 142 4.56 -1.55 -5.69
CA CYS A 142 4.71 -0.58 -4.60
C CYS A 142 6.14 -0.61 -4.04
N ILE A 143 6.89 0.46 -4.27
CA ILE A 143 8.27 0.62 -3.79
C ILE A 143 8.32 0.57 -2.27
N VAL A 144 7.32 1.14 -1.58
CA VAL A 144 7.25 1.15 -0.12
C VAL A 144 7.17 -0.29 0.43
N HIS A 145 6.33 -1.14 -0.18
CA HIS A 145 6.23 -2.56 0.18
C HIS A 145 7.53 -3.31 -0.14
N MET A 146 8.14 -3.06 -1.28
CA MET A 146 9.41 -3.67 -1.66
C MET A 146 10.53 -3.31 -0.66
N VAL A 147 10.64 -2.06 -0.27
CA VAL A 147 11.61 -1.60 0.75
C VAL A 147 11.32 -2.24 2.11
N ARG A 148 10.07 -2.22 2.58
CA ARG A 148 9.69 -2.85 3.85
C ARG A 148 10.02 -4.34 3.87
N ASN A 149 9.70 -5.05 2.80
CA ASN A 149 10.00 -6.47 2.66
C ASN A 149 11.50 -6.74 2.67
N SER A 150 12.30 -5.91 1.99
CA SER A 150 13.76 -5.99 1.99
C SER A 150 14.33 -5.83 3.40
N LEU A 151 13.85 -4.84 4.15
CA LEU A 151 14.35 -4.52 5.48
C LEU A 151 13.99 -5.56 6.57
N ARG A 152 13.00 -6.43 6.33
CA ARG A 152 12.67 -7.54 7.25
C ARG A 152 13.80 -8.53 7.46
N PHE A 153 14.73 -8.61 6.51
CA PHE A 153 15.88 -9.53 6.53
C PHE A 153 17.15 -8.88 7.07
N VAL A 154 17.12 -7.59 7.35
CA VAL A 154 18.31 -6.79 7.67
C VAL A 154 18.50 -6.67 9.18
N SER A 155 19.74 -6.94 9.63
CA SER A 155 20.11 -6.73 11.03
C SER A 155 20.04 -5.25 11.40
N TRP A 156 19.77 -4.96 12.68
CA TRP A 156 19.72 -3.59 13.19
C TRP A 156 20.99 -2.77 12.88
N LYS A 157 22.14 -3.41 12.93
CA LYS A 157 23.44 -2.76 12.65
C LYS A 157 23.53 -2.21 11.24
N ASP A 158 22.95 -2.91 10.28
CA ASP A 158 23.02 -2.58 8.86
C ASP A 158 21.82 -1.79 8.37
N TYR A 159 20.75 -1.70 9.17
CA TYR A 159 19.46 -1.16 8.77
C TYR A 159 19.56 0.24 8.12
N LYS A 160 20.30 1.16 8.75
CA LYS A 160 20.46 2.53 8.25
C LYS A 160 21.24 2.58 6.92
N ALA A 161 22.29 1.77 6.79
CA ALA A 161 23.13 1.73 5.58
C ALA A 161 22.36 1.08 4.42
N VAL A 162 21.72 -0.08 4.65
CA VAL A 162 20.89 -0.76 3.66
C VAL A 162 19.74 0.14 3.19
N THR A 163 19.06 0.84 4.12
CA THR A 163 17.98 1.77 3.76
C THR A 163 18.48 2.89 2.86
N ARG A 164 19.64 3.47 3.15
CA ARG A 164 20.25 4.51 2.32
C ARG A 164 20.56 3.99 0.92
N ASP A 165 21.13 2.80 0.81
CA ASP A 165 21.56 2.24 -0.46
C ASP A 165 20.36 1.75 -1.30
N LEU A 166 19.29 1.23 -0.66
CA LEU A 166 18.01 1.00 -1.34
C LEU A 166 17.39 2.29 -1.86
N LYS A 167 17.49 3.37 -1.08
CA LYS A 167 16.95 4.67 -1.48
C LYS A 167 17.59 5.20 -2.76
N ALA A 168 18.90 4.95 -2.95
CA ALA A 168 19.61 5.35 -4.17
C ALA A 168 19.04 4.70 -5.43
N ILE A 169 18.46 3.50 -5.33
CA ILE A 169 17.86 2.79 -6.45
C ILE A 169 16.61 3.53 -6.95
N TYR A 170 15.63 3.73 -6.07
CA TYR A 170 14.33 4.29 -6.48
C TYR A 170 14.30 5.83 -6.53
N GLN A 171 15.34 6.51 -6.07
CA GLN A 171 15.51 7.95 -6.23
C GLN A 171 16.48 8.31 -7.37
N ALA A 172 16.93 7.34 -8.14
CA ALA A 172 17.76 7.58 -9.30
C ALA A 172 17.03 8.46 -10.33
N PRO A 173 17.74 9.31 -11.07
CA PRO A 173 17.12 10.20 -12.06
C PRO A 173 16.56 9.45 -13.27
N THR A 174 17.17 8.31 -13.65
CA THR A 174 16.78 7.47 -14.78
C THR A 174 16.74 5.99 -14.40
N GLU A 175 16.10 5.17 -15.23
CA GLU A 175 16.06 3.72 -15.03
C GLU A 175 17.45 3.11 -15.05
N GLU A 176 18.33 3.54 -15.97
CA GLU A 176 19.71 3.05 -16.08
C GLU A 176 20.51 3.37 -14.82
N ALA A 177 20.35 4.59 -14.27
CA ALA A 177 20.99 4.96 -13.01
C ALA A 177 20.45 4.15 -11.83
N GLY A 178 19.15 3.84 -11.84
CA GLY A 178 18.51 2.95 -10.87
C GLY A 178 19.05 1.54 -10.93
N GLN A 179 19.26 1.00 -12.13
CA GLN A 179 19.85 -0.32 -12.35
C GLN A 179 21.31 -0.39 -11.89
N GLN A 180 22.09 0.64 -12.21
CA GLN A 180 23.47 0.76 -11.71
C GLN A 180 23.53 0.82 -10.17
N ALA A 181 22.60 1.54 -9.55
CA ALA A 181 22.51 1.59 -8.09
C ALA A 181 22.11 0.21 -7.50
N LEU A 182 21.27 -0.56 -8.18
CA LEU A 182 20.93 -1.93 -7.77
C LEU A 182 22.15 -2.88 -7.89
N GLU A 183 22.95 -2.75 -8.92
CA GLU A 183 24.20 -3.51 -9.07
C GLU A 183 25.23 -3.15 -7.97
N ALA A 184 25.35 -1.86 -7.66
CA ALA A 184 26.19 -1.40 -6.55
C ALA A 184 25.68 -1.92 -5.20
N PHE A 185 24.34 -1.95 -4.99
CA PHE A 185 23.72 -2.55 -3.83
C PHE A 185 24.05 -4.05 -3.72
N ALA A 186 23.91 -4.80 -4.81
CA ALA A 186 24.24 -6.23 -4.86
C ALA A 186 25.71 -6.47 -4.48
N SER A 187 26.64 -5.70 -5.06
CA SER A 187 28.07 -5.79 -4.77
C SER A 187 28.40 -5.53 -3.29
N ALA A 188 27.69 -4.62 -2.64
CA ALA A 188 27.92 -4.26 -1.24
C ALA A 188 27.27 -5.26 -0.26
N TRP A 189 26.11 -5.84 -0.61
CA TRP A 189 25.26 -6.51 0.36
C TRP A 189 24.97 -7.99 0.10
N ASP A 190 25.21 -8.53 -1.10
CA ASP A 190 24.86 -9.91 -1.45
C ASP A 190 25.59 -10.96 -0.63
N SER A 191 26.77 -10.63 -0.08
CA SER A 191 27.45 -11.52 0.86
C SER A 191 26.65 -11.78 2.14
N ARG A 192 25.77 -10.87 2.52
CA ARG A 192 24.94 -10.94 3.74
C ARG A 192 23.43 -11.03 3.47
N TYR A 193 22.93 -10.37 2.44
CA TYR A 193 21.50 -10.25 2.14
C TYR A 193 21.18 -10.49 0.66
N PRO A 194 21.63 -11.61 0.05
CA PRO A 194 21.49 -11.85 -1.39
C PRO A 194 20.03 -11.92 -1.88
N GLN A 195 19.10 -12.19 -0.99
CA GLN A 195 17.67 -12.25 -1.33
C GLN A 195 17.09 -10.88 -1.68
N ILE A 196 17.71 -9.78 -1.22
CA ILE A 196 17.20 -8.43 -1.48
C ILE A 196 17.43 -8.07 -2.94
N SER A 197 18.68 -8.10 -3.41
CA SER A 197 19.02 -7.78 -4.81
C SER A 197 18.29 -8.70 -5.79
N ARG A 198 18.24 -10.00 -5.51
CA ARG A 198 17.49 -10.97 -6.33
C ARG A 198 16.02 -10.63 -6.44
N SER A 199 15.39 -10.23 -5.33
CA SER A 199 13.98 -9.84 -5.33
C SER A 199 13.74 -8.58 -6.16
N TRP A 200 14.61 -7.57 -6.04
CA TRP A 200 14.53 -6.35 -6.82
C TRP A 200 14.74 -6.62 -8.31
N GLN A 201 15.74 -7.43 -8.68
CA GLN A 201 16.02 -7.83 -10.05
C GLN A 201 14.85 -8.60 -10.67
N ALA A 202 14.31 -9.60 -9.95
CA ALA A 202 13.19 -10.41 -10.42
C ALA A 202 11.91 -9.60 -10.67
N ASN A 203 11.75 -8.47 -10.01
CA ASN A 203 10.58 -7.60 -10.13
C ASN A 203 10.87 -6.29 -10.86
N TRP A 204 12.07 -6.14 -11.44
CA TRP A 204 12.56 -4.88 -11.99
C TRP A 204 11.60 -4.26 -12.99
N THR A 205 11.10 -5.02 -13.93
CA THR A 205 10.19 -4.55 -14.98
C THR A 205 9.00 -3.79 -14.41
N ASN A 206 8.36 -4.35 -13.38
CA ASN A 206 7.19 -3.71 -12.73
C ASN A 206 7.57 -2.69 -11.66
N LEU A 207 8.78 -2.74 -11.13
CA LEU A 207 9.30 -1.71 -10.22
C LEU A 207 9.74 -0.47 -10.97
N ALA A 208 10.43 -0.62 -12.11
CA ALA A 208 11.02 0.47 -12.86
C ALA A 208 10.01 1.29 -13.69
N MET A 209 8.76 0.85 -13.77
CA MET A 209 7.71 1.54 -14.53
C MET A 209 7.60 3.04 -14.20
N PHE A 210 7.82 3.41 -12.93
CA PHE A 210 7.70 4.81 -12.50
C PHE A 210 8.76 5.72 -13.15
N PHE A 211 9.91 5.19 -13.61
CA PHE A 211 10.89 6.02 -14.31
C PHE A 211 10.38 6.58 -15.64
N ALA A 212 9.38 5.92 -16.26
CA ALA A 212 8.74 6.40 -17.46
C ALA A 212 7.77 7.57 -17.24
N TYR A 213 7.43 7.89 -15.97
CA TYR A 213 6.51 8.98 -15.65
C TYR A 213 7.26 10.29 -15.36
N PRO A 214 6.61 11.45 -15.60
CA PRO A 214 7.12 12.75 -15.18
C PRO A 214 7.44 12.79 -13.68
N ALA A 215 8.42 13.62 -13.28
CA ALA A 215 8.86 13.72 -11.89
C ALA A 215 7.74 14.07 -10.91
N ASP A 216 6.74 14.81 -11.34
CA ASP A 216 5.59 15.24 -10.53
C ASP A 216 4.61 14.08 -10.22
N ILE A 217 4.74 12.94 -10.93
CA ILE A 217 3.90 11.75 -10.74
C ILE A 217 4.65 10.62 -10.00
N ARG A 218 5.98 10.74 -9.89
CA ARG A 218 6.85 9.71 -9.27
C ARG A 218 6.77 9.64 -7.76
#